data_e07b66f5f38bd369a05acc4bfbd68a1d
#
_entry.id   e07b66f5f38bd369a05acc4bfbd68a1d
#
_cell.length_a   1.000
_cell.length_b   1.000
_cell.length_c   1.000
_cell.angle_alpha   90.00
_cell.angle_beta   90.00
_cell.angle_gamma   90.00
#
_symmetry.space_group_name_H-M   'P 1'
#
loop_
_entity.id
_entity.type
_entity.pdbx_description
1 polymer ?
#
loop_
_entity_poly.entity_id
_entity_poly.type
_entity_poly.pdbx_seq_one_letter_code
_entity_poly.pdbx_strand_id
1 'polypeptide(L)'
;MTLQIQSLEEKVGVPLFVRDKHHVELTAAGKVYLKEARVILIRAEEAAKLARTAAEGVYGELTIGFIRGYEQSRFSETLRSFREAYPHISIHLVRENMTTLYKLLEDGTCDVVFNLSQFTQSFEDLEHRFLKRYPMMAVLYPGHILSGENHLQYRDLAREDFIIMQPKGRSNDEAEEVLICYNRGGFIPNII
;
A
#
# COMPACT_ATOMS: atom_id res chain seq x y z
N MET A 1 20.31 -28.95 9.64
CA MET A 1 20.43 -27.70 8.87
C MET A 1 21.32 -27.95 7.67
N THR A 2 20.95 -27.43 6.51
CA THR A 2 21.71 -27.66 5.29
C THR A 2 23.05 -26.92 5.31
N LEU A 3 24.10 -27.52 4.77
CA LEU A 3 25.43 -26.91 4.54
C LEU A 3 25.33 -25.51 3.91
N GLN A 4 24.27 -25.26 3.13
CA GLN A 4 23.99 -23.96 2.49
C GLN A 4 23.78 -22.80 3.47
N ILE A 5 23.05 -23.02 4.57
CA ILE A 5 22.81 -21.97 5.56
C ILE A 5 24.10 -21.68 6.36
N GLN A 6 24.87 -22.68 6.67
CA GLN A 6 26.19 -22.48 7.34
C GLN A 6 27.11 -21.65 6.45
N SER A 7 27.23 -22.03 5.17
CA SER A 7 28.04 -21.27 4.20
C SER A 7 27.54 -19.83 4.01
N LEU A 8 26.21 -19.59 4.14
CA LEU A 8 25.64 -18.23 4.07
C LEU A 8 26.06 -17.43 5.31
N GLU A 9 25.89 -17.97 6.52
CA GLU A 9 26.26 -17.29 7.76
C GLU A 9 27.78 -16.99 7.79
N GLU A 10 28.61 -17.89 7.30
CA GLU A 10 30.04 -17.66 7.14
C GLU A 10 30.37 -16.50 6.19
N LYS A 11 29.67 -16.40 5.05
CA LYS A 11 29.86 -15.32 4.09
C LYS A 11 29.35 -13.97 4.62
N VAL A 12 28.26 -13.96 5.37
CA VAL A 12 27.71 -12.74 5.97
C VAL A 12 28.49 -12.33 7.21
N GLY A 13 29.21 -13.26 7.84
CA GLY A 13 30.08 -13.02 9.00
C GLY A 13 29.33 -12.92 10.33
N VAL A 14 28.01 -13.17 10.36
CA VAL A 14 27.20 -13.16 11.58
C VAL A 14 26.14 -14.26 11.54
N PRO A 15 25.75 -14.82 12.72
CA PRO A 15 24.67 -15.80 12.77
C PRO A 15 23.33 -15.15 12.35
N LEU A 16 22.62 -15.80 11.44
CA LEU A 16 21.30 -15.38 10.98
C LEU A 16 20.17 -16.13 11.70
N PHE A 17 20.48 -17.28 12.32
CA PHE A 17 19.52 -18.11 13.04
C PHE A 17 19.96 -18.36 14.47
N VAL A 18 19.02 -18.26 15.40
CA VAL A 18 19.14 -18.79 16.76
C VAL A 18 18.70 -20.25 16.75
N ARG A 19 19.48 -21.12 17.40
CA ARG A 19 19.23 -22.56 17.45
C ARG A 19 18.93 -22.98 18.86
N ASP A 20 17.76 -23.51 19.10
CA ASP A 20 17.44 -24.29 20.26
C ASP A 20 17.02 -25.71 19.83
N LYS A 21 17.06 -26.67 20.74
CA LYS A 21 16.80 -28.10 20.46
C LYS A 21 15.45 -28.38 19.77
N HIS A 22 14.50 -27.43 19.84
CA HIS A 22 13.14 -27.58 19.32
C HIS A 22 12.64 -26.42 18.44
N HIS A 23 13.40 -25.30 18.33
CA HIS A 23 13.01 -24.12 17.56
C HIS A 23 14.16 -23.54 16.78
N VAL A 24 13.85 -23.07 15.58
CA VAL A 24 14.75 -22.27 14.73
C VAL A 24 14.11 -20.91 14.53
N GLU A 25 14.74 -19.87 15.05
CA GLU A 25 14.28 -18.50 14.91
C GLU A 25 15.35 -17.62 14.25
N LEU A 26 14.93 -16.55 13.62
CA LEU A 26 15.85 -15.57 13.06
C LEU A 26 16.42 -14.67 14.16
N THR A 27 17.73 -14.45 14.11
CA THR A 27 18.39 -13.38 14.87
C THR A 27 17.90 -11.99 14.40
N ALA A 28 18.26 -10.92 15.11
CA ALA A 28 18.04 -9.55 14.62
C ALA A 28 18.72 -9.33 13.26
N ALA A 29 19.96 -9.80 13.10
CA ALA A 29 20.69 -9.79 11.84
C ALA A 29 19.98 -10.64 10.76
N GLY A 30 19.46 -11.81 11.14
CA GLY A 30 18.71 -12.67 10.24
C GLY A 30 17.43 -12.04 9.71
N LYS A 31 16.71 -11.26 10.55
CA LYS A 31 15.50 -10.53 10.13
C LYS A 31 15.84 -9.44 9.11
N VAL A 32 16.89 -8.68 9.35
CA VAL A 32 17.39 -7.66 8.41
C VAL A 32 17.84 -8.32 7.12
N TYR A 33 18.70 -9.35 7.21
CA TYR A 33 19.19 -10.06 6.04
C TYR A 33 18.08 -10.69 5.20
N LEU A 34 17.06 -11.28 5.84
CA LEU A 34 15.92 -11.86 5.14
C LEU A 34 15.12 -10.80 4.35
N LYS A 35 14.94 -9.60 4.93
CA LYS A 35 14.28 -8.49 4.22
C LYS A 35 15.04 -8.12 2.95
N GLU A 36 16.35 -7.91 3.07
CA GLU A 36 17.21 -7.55 1.92
C GLU A 36 17.34 -8.69 0.91
N ALA A 37 17.48 -9.95 1.36
CA ALA A 37 17.56 -11.11 0.48
C ALA A 37 16.29 -11.27 -0.37
N ARG A 38 15.11 -11.01 0.19
CA ARG A 38 13.85 -11.01 -0.58
C ARG A 38 13.88 -9.97 -1.70
N VAL A 39 14.32 -8.76 -1.40
CA VAL A 39 14.44 -7.68 -2.40
C VAL A 39 15.41 -8.09 -3.51
N ILE A 40 16.57 -8.68 -3.16
CA ILE A 40 17.57 -9.15 -4.13
C ILE A 40 16.99 -10.25 -5.04
N LEU A 41 16.25 -11.21 -4.46
CA LEU A 41 15.63 -12.30 -5.24
C LEU A 41 14.60 -11.74 -6.24
N ILE A 42 13.74 -10.83 -5.79
CA ILE A 42 12.76 -10.16 -6.66
C ILE A 42 13.47 -9.44 -7.80
N ARG A 43 14.54 -8.68 -7.50
CA ARG A 43 15.32 -7.97 -8.52
C ARG A 43 16.02 -8.93 -9.49
N ALA A 44 16.47 -10.07 -9.03
CA ALA A 44 17.08 -11.10 -9.90
C ALA A 44 16.04 -11.71 -10.84
N GLU A 45 14.83 -11.98 -10.36
CA GLU A 45 13.71 -12.46 -11.19
C GLU A 45 13.28 -11.42 -12.22
N GLU A 46 13.17 -10.15 -11.83
CA GLU A 46 12.90 -9.03 -12.74
C GLU A 46 13.97 -8.93 -13.84
N ALA A 47 15.25 -9.02 -13.49
CA ALA A 47 16.33 -8.97 -14.45
C ALA A 47 16.28 -10.14 -15.45
N ALA A 48 15.97 -11.34 -14.97
CA ALA A 48 15.78 -12.50 -15.83
C ALA A 48 14.57 -12.36 -16.77
N LYS A 49 13.48 -11.72 -16.27
CA LYS A 49 12.28 -11.40 -17.03
C LYS A 49 12.57 -10.35 -18.11
N LEU A 50 13.25 -9.25 -17.74
CA LEU A 50 13.70 -8.22 -18.67
C LEU A 50 14.59 -8.77 -19.78
N ALA A 51 15.52 -9.67 -19.45
CA ALA A 51 16.38 -10.33 -20.42
C ALA A 51 15.58 -11.17 -21.43
N ARG A 52 14.58 -11.92 -20.95
CA ARG A 52 13.64 -12.67 -21.83
C ARG A 52 12.82 -11.74 -22.71
N THR A 53 12.26 -10.67 -22.12
CA THR A 53 11.48 -9.65 -22.84
C THR A 53 12.30 -8.98 -23.95
N ALA A 54 13.58 -8.70 -23.68
CA ALA A 54 14.49 -8.15 -24.68
C ALA A 54 14.78 -9.14 -25.84
N ALA A 55 14.71 -10.43 -25.56
CA ALA A 55 14.94 -11.48 -26.57
C ALA A 55 13.71 -11.79 -27.43
N GLU A 56 12.49 -11.60 -26.88
CA GLU A 56 11.24 -12.05 -27.52
C GLU A 56 10.33 -10.92 -28.01
N GLY A 57 10.73 -9.66 -27.84
CA GLY A 57 9.86 -8.49 -28.06
C GLY A 57 9.09 -8.11 -26.80
N VAL A 58 8.14 -7.16 -26.87
CA VAL A 58 7.45 -6.59 -25.70
C VAL A 58 6.50 -7.60 -25.05
N TYR A 59 7.02 -8.50 -24.26
CA TYR A 59 6.29 -9.40 -23.37
C TYR A 59 6.58 -9.01 -21.92
N GLY A 60 5.55 -8.95 -21.10
CA GLY A 60 5.73 -8.62 -19.68
C GLY A 60 4.47 -8.90 -18.86
N GLU A 61 4.63 -8.79 -17.57
CA GLU A 61 3.52 -8.77 -16.61
C GLU A 61 3.60 -7.45 -15.85
N LEU A 62 2.44 -6.89 -15.54
CA LEU A 62 2.30 -5.68 -14.75
C LEU A 62 1.29 -5.96 -13.65
N THR A 63 1.74 -5.95 -12.41
CA THR A 63 0.89 -6.13 -11.24
C THR A 63 0.53 -4.76 -10.67
N ILE A 64 -0.76 -4.43 -10.73
CA ILE A 64 -1.30 -3.16 -10.31
C ILE A 64 -2.12 -3.34 -9.05
N GLY A 65 -1.69 -2.73 -7.94
CA GLY A 65 -2.44 -2.65 -6.71
C GLY A 65 -3.37 -1.44 -6.69
N PHE A 66 -4.56 -1.56 -6.10
CA PHE A 66 -5.50 -0.45 -5.93
C PHE A 66 -6.42 -0.66 -4.74
N ILE A 67 -6.85 0.45 -4.13
CA ILE A 67 -7.81 0.43 -3.03
C ILE A 67 -9.24 0.20 -3.55
N ARG A 68 -10.10 -0.35 -2.70
CA ARG A 68 -11.53 -0.55 -3.00
C ARG A 68 -12.19 0.77 -3.42
N GLY A 69 -13.01 0.73 -4.46
CA GLY A 69 -13.72 1.87 -5.01
C GLY A 69 -12.99 2.58 -6.16
N TYR A 70 -11.69 2.33 -6.31
CA TYR A 70 -10.92 2.92 -7.41
C TYR A 70 -11.36 2.39 -8.77
N GLU A 71 -11.87 1.17 -8.84
CA GLU A 71 -12.45 0.52 -10.01
C GLU A 71 -13.66 1.25 -10.61
N GLN A 72 -14.34 2.07 -9.82
CA GLN A 72 -15.48 2.91 -10.28
C GLN A 72 -15.03 4.21 -10.97
N SER A 73 -13.75 4.49 -10.95
CA SER A 73 -13.16 5.65 -11.62
C SER A 73 -12.88 5.34 -13.10
N ARG A 74 -12.23 6.28 -13.81
CA ARG A 74 -11.74 6.08 -15.19
C ARG A 74 -10.63 5.02 -15.29
N PHE A 75 -10.30 4.33 -14.22
CA PHE A 75 -9.28 3.30 -14.15
C PHE A 75 -9.52 2.18 -15.16
N SER A 76 -10.76 1.69 -15.26
CA SER A 76 -11.13 0.65 -16.22
C SER A 76 -10.92 1.07 -17.69
N GLU A 77 -11.20 2.34 -18.01
CA GLU A 77 -10.95 2.91 -19.35
C GLU A 77 -9.44 2.97 -19.63
N THR A 78 -8.67 3.41 -18.65
CA THR A 78 -7.20 3.49 -18.75
C THR A 78 -6.59 2.12 -18.96
N LEU A 79 -7.04 1.10 -18.21
CA LEU A 79 -6.59 -0.29 -18.38
C LEU A 79 -6.92 -0.83 -19.77
N ARG A 80 -8.11 -0.51 -20.30
CA ARG A 80 -8.48 -0.91 -21.65
C ARG A 80 -7.53 -0.31 -22.68
N SER A 81 -7.33 1.01 -22.66
CA SER A 81 -6.41 1.70 -23.57
C SER A 81 -4.99 1.16 -23.45
N PHE A 82 -4.54 0.85 -22.24
CA PHE A 82 -3.23 0.24 -22.05
C PHE A 82 -3.12 -1.14 -22.69
N ARG A 83 -4.14 -2.00 -22.53
CA ARG A 83 -4.16 -3.34 -23.14
C ARG A 83 -4.22 -3.28 -24.68
N GLU A 84 -4.92 -2.30 -25.22
CA GLU A 84 -4.96 -2.07 -26.68
C GLU A 84 -3.59 -1.64 -27.22
N ALA A 85 -2.89 -0.77 -26.48
CA ALA A 85 -1.55 -0.30 -26.85
C ALA A 85 -0.45 -1.34 -26.62
N TYR A 86 -0.61 -2.21 -25.61
CA TYR A 86 0.39 -3.20 -25.17
C TYR A 86 -0.24 -4.59 -25.00
N PRO A 87 -0.67 -5.24 -26.11
CA PRO A 87 -1.44 -6.49 -26.05
C PRO A 87 -0.67 -7.69 -25.47
N HIS A 88 0.66 -7.60 -25.45
CA HIS A 88 1.55 -8.65 -24.95
C HIS A 88 1.95 -8.46 -23.48
N ILE A 89 1.43 -7.44 -22.81
CA ILE A 89 1.63 -7.26 -21.37
C ILE A 89 0.43 -7.84 -20.62
N SER A 90 0.67 -8.85 -19.80
CA SER A 90 -0.33 -9.40 -18.89
C SER A 90 -0.52 -8.46 -17.70
N ILE A 91 -1.76 -8.05 -17.41
CA ILE A 91 -2.08 -7.20 -16.27
C ILE A 91 -2.67 -8.05 -15.16
N HIS A 92 -2.07 -8.00 -13.98
CA HIS A 92 -2.58 -8.58 -12.75
C HIS A 92 -3.10 -7.46 -11.84
N LEU A 93 -4.32 -7.61 -11.37
CA LEU A 93 -4.98 -6.60 -10.53
C LEU A 93 -5.10 -7.12 -9.09
N VAL A 94 -4.56 -6.36 -8.14
CA VAL A 94 -4.59 -6.67 -6.71
C VAL A 94 -5.39 -5.61 -5.99
N ARG A 95 -6.50 -6.00 -5.36
CA ARG A 95 -7.34 -5.10 -4.58
C ARG A 95 -7.17 -5.37 -3.10
N GLU A 96 -6.57 -4.43 -2.40
CA GLU A 96 -6.28 -4.54 -0.98
C GLU A 96 -6.48 -3.20 -0.25
N ASN A 97 -6.33 -3.22 1.07
CA ASN A 97 -6.23 -2.00 1.86
C ASN A 97 -4.87 -1.34 1.66
N MET A 98 -4.78 -0.05 2.01
CA MET A 98 -3.58 0.75 1.82
C MET A 98 -2.31 0.16 2.42
N THR A 99 -2.38 -0.27 3.67
CA THR A 99 -1.22 -0.81 4.39
C THR A 99 -0.67 -2.08 3.73
N THR A 100 -1.57 -2.94 3.25
CA THR A 100 -1.18 -4.14 2.51
C THR A 100 -0.58 -3.79 1.15
N LEU A 101 -1.20 -2.84 0.41
CA LEU A 101 -0.70 -2.42 -0.89
C LEU A 101 0.71 -1.84 -0.83
N TYR A 102 1.04 -1.07 0.20
CA TYR A 102 2.39 -0.55 0.38
C TYR A 102 3.40 -1.67 0.64
N LYS A 103 3.05 -2.66 1.45
CA LYS A 103 3.91 -3.83 1.66
C LYS A 103 4.15 -4.61 0.36
N LEU A 104 3.10 -4.79 -0.45
CA LEU A 104 3.19 -5.46 -1.74
C LEU A 104 4.03 -4.67 -2.75
N LEU A 105 4.07 -3.34 -2.63
CA LEU A 105 4.95 -2.49 -3.43
C LEU A 105 6.39 -2.56 -2.94
N GLU A 106 6.62 -2.51 -1.62
CA GLU A 106 7.95 -2.63 -1.01
C GLU A 106 8.61 -3.99 -1.29
N ASP A 107 7.83 -5.07 -1.26
CA ASP A 107 8.34 -6.43 -1.51
C ASP A 107 8.36 -6.79 -3.00
N GLY A 108 7.93 -5.87 -3.88
CA GLY A 108 7.93 -6.04 -5.33
C GLY A 108 6.84 -6.96 -5.88
N THR A 109 5.86 -7.35 -5.07
CA THR A 109 4.69 -8.10 -5.53
C THR A 109 3.80 -7.25 -6.43
N CYS A 110 3.69 -5.95 -6.13
CA CYS A 110 3.08 -4.97 -7.01
C CYS A 110 4.14 -4.07 -7.64
N ASP A 111 4.00 -3.81 -8.94
CA ASP A 111 4.87 -2.87 -9.67
C ASP A 111 4.39 -1.43 -9.49
N VAL A 112 3.08 -1.23 -9.40
CA VAL A 112 2.43 0.07 -9.26
C VAL A 112 1.24 -0.04 -8.32
N VAL A 113 1.05 0.99 -7.49
CA VAL A 113 -0.11 1.07 -6.60
C VAL A 113 -0.83 2.40 -6.79
N PHE A 114 -2.15 2.33 -6.99
CA PHE A 114 -3.04 3.49 -6.99
C PHE A 114 -3.65 3.69 -5.62
N ASN A 115 -3.34 4.81 -5.00
CA ASN A 115 -3.71 5.08 -3.62
C ASN A 115 -4.07 6.56 -3.38
N LEU A 116 -4.53 6.89 -2.16
CA LEU A 116 -4.78 8.25 -1.72
C LEU A 116 -3.50 8.85 -1.10
N SER A 117 -3.17 10.09 -1.44
CA SER A 117 -1.89 10.73 -1.04
C SER A 117 -1.80 11.10 0.44
N GLN A 118 -2.90 11.13 1.15
CA GLN A 118 -2.91 11.55 2.56
C GLN A 118 -2.06 10.66 3.48
N PHE A 119 -1.64 9.50 2.99
CA PHE A 119 -0.90 8.48 3.74
C PHE A 119 0.55 8.28 3.27
N THR A 120 1.04 9.13 2.39
CA THR A 120 2.39 8.97 1.80
C THR A 120 3.53 9.46 2.69
N GLN A 121 3.26 10.01 3.86
CA GLN A 121 4.29 10.57 4.75
C GLN A 121 5.27 9.54 5.35
N SER A 122 5.02 8.25 5.19
CA SER A 122 5.82 7.18 5.81
C SER A 122 6.69 6.38 4.84
N PHE A 123 6.73 6.73 3.55
CA PHE A 123 7.39 5.92 2.52
C PHE A 123 8.39 6.77 1.72
N GLU A 124 9.49 7.12 2.38
CA GLU A 124 10.56 7.96 1.79
C GLU A 124 11.25 7.28 0.59
N ASP A 125 11.20 5.95 0.52
CA ASP A 125 11.87 5.15 -0.52
C ASP A 125 10.99 4.86 -1.75
N LEU A 126 9.74 5.34 -1.79
CA LEU A 126 8.83 5.10 -2.90
C LEU A 126 8.67 6.33 -3.79
N GLU A 127 8.88 6.15 -5.09
CA GLU A 127 8.53 7.19 -6.07
C GLU A 127 7.01 7.29 -6.20
N HIS A 128 6.47 8.50 -6.12
CA HIS A 128 5.05 8.74 -6.28
C HIS A 128 4.75 9.87 -7.27
N ARG A 129 3.64 9.72 -7.98
CA ARG A 129 3.12 10.72 -8.91
C ARG A 129 1.70 11.09 -8.53
N PHE A 130 1.47 12.39 -8.42
CA PHE A 130 0.16 12.94 -8.17
C PHE A 130 -0.70 12.89 -9.44
N LEU A 131 -1.88 12.27 -9.37
CA LEU A 131 -2.77 12.10 -10.52
C LEU A 131 -3.95 13.09 -10.50
N LYS A 132 -4.69 13.15 -9.37
CA LYS A 132 -5.90 13.95 -9.25
C LYS A 132 -6.22 14.29 -7.80
N ARG A 133 -6.85 15.45 -7.57
CA ARG A 133 -7.43 15.81 -6.27
C ARG A 133 -8.92 15.49 -6.25
N TYR A 134 -9.37 14.97 -5.12
CA TYR A 134 -10.77 14.78 -4.81
C TYR A 134 -11.12 15.62 -3.57
N PRO A 135 -12.27 16.26 -3.54
CA PRO A 135 -12.73 16.92 -2.32
C PRO A 135 -13.04 15.86 -1.25
N MET A 136 -12.73 16.18 0.00
CA MET A 136 -13.27 15.42 1.13
C MET A 136 -14.76 15.74 1.23
N MET A 137 -15.59 14.72 1.46
CA MET A 137 -17.03 14.85 1.54
C MET A 137 -17.53 14.25 2.85
N ALA A 138 -18.41 14.95 3.55
CA ALA A 138 -19.20 14.38 4.62
C ALA A 138 -20.42 13.66 4.04
N VAL A 139 -20.67 12.44 4.49
CA VAL A 139 -21.88 11.70 4.15
C VAL A 139 -22.87 11.87 5.28
N LEU A 140 -24.02 12.46 4.98
CA LEU A 140 -25.07 12.74 5.95
C LEU A 140 -26.33 11.92 5.62
N TYR A 141 -27.10 11.56 6.63
CA TYR A 141 -28.37 10.89 6.40
C TYR A 141 -29.41 11.87 5.83
N PRO A 142 -30.42 11.40 5.07
CA PRO A 142 -31.47 12.25 4.56
C PRO A 142 -32.23 12.96 5.68
N GLY A 143 -32.35 14.29 5.58
CA GLY A 143 -33.01 15.13 6.59
C GLY A 143 -32.11 15.64 7.71
N HIS A 144 -30.78 15.34 7.64
CA HIS A 144 -29.83 15.97 8.55
C HIS A 144 -29.85 17.50 8.39
N ILE A 145 -29.69 18.25 9.50
CA ILE A 145 -29.76 19.72 9.49
C ILE A 145 -28.76 20.37 8.51
N LEU A 146 -27.61 19.72 8.31
CA LEU A 146 -26.56 20.18 7.40
C LEU A 146 -26.71 19.63 5.97
N SER A 147 -27.73 18.81 5.68
CA SER A 147 -27.87 18.17 4.36
C SER A 147 -28.20 19.13 3.23
N GLY A 148 -28.65 20.34 3.55
CA GLY A 148 -28.93 21.42 2.56
C GLY A 148 -27.71 22.26 2.21
N GLU A 149 -26.62 22.10 2.91
CA GLU A 149 -25.42 22.91 2.70
C GLU A 149 -24.56 22.34 1.56
N ASN A 150 -24.21 23.19 0.60
CA ASN A 150 -23.34 22.81 -0.51
C ASN A 150 -21.85 22.71 -0.12
N HIS A 151 -21.46 23.42 0.94
CA HIS A 151 -20.11 23.46 1.46
C HIS A 151 -20.14 23.45 2.98
N LEU A 152 -19.44 22.48 3.56
CA LEU A 152 -19.23 22.37 4.99
C LEU A 152 -17.77 22.67 5.33
N GLN A 153 -17.56 23.39 6.40
CA GLN A 153 -16.23 23.50 7.02
C GLN A 153 -16.15 22.47 8.14
N TYR A 154 -14.94 22.02 8.46
CA TYR A 154 -14.75 21.05 9.53
C TYR A 154 -15.40 21.45 10.84
N ARG A 155 -15.33 22.76 11.20
CA ARG A 155 -15.94 23.30 12.42
C ARG A 155 -17.48 23.15 12.46
N ASP A 156 -18.12 23.07 11.32
CA ASP A 156 -19.59 22.92 11.25
C ASP A 156 -20.02 21.53 11.71
N LEU A 157 -19.09 20.57 11.66
CA LEU A 157 -19.25 19.17 12.09
C LEU A 157 -18.87 18.95 13.56
N ALA A 158 -18.42 19.97 14.30
CA ALA A 158 -17.85 19.81 15.64
C ALA A 158 -18.83 19.28 16.70
N ARG A 159 -20.13 19.33 16.44
CA ARG A 159 -21.19 18.85 17.35
C ARG A 159 -21.88 17.58 16.86
N GLU A 160 -21.41 17.03 15.76
CA GLU A 160 -22.01 15.86 15.13
C GLU A 160 -21.31 14.57 15.60
N ASP A 161 -22.08 13.49 15.61
CA ASP A 161 -21.55 12.15 15.83
C ASP A 161 -20.96 11.58 14.54
N PHE A 162 -19.82 10.93 14.64
CA PHE A 162 -19.09 10.42 13.49
C PHE A 162 -19.10 8.90 13.44
N ILE A 163 -19.35 8.37 12.25
CA ILE A 163 -19.04 7.00 11.89
C ILE A 163 -17.82 7.05 10.96
N ILE A 164 -16.74 6.43 11.36
CA ILE A 164 -15.51 6.39 10.60
C ILE A 164 -15.13 4.95 10.24
N MET A 165 -14.37 4.78 9.15
CA MET A 165 -13.79 3.47 8.83
C MET A 165 -12.56 3.26 9.68
N GLN A 166 -12.63 2.29 10.60
CA GLN A 166 -11.48 1.94 11.42
C GLN A 166 -10.63 0.86 10.74
N PRO A 167 -9.35 1.13 10.46
CA PRO A 167 -8.43 0.09 10.03
C PRO A 167 -8.23 -0.94 11.14
N LYS A 168 -8.24 -2.23 10.82
CA LYS A 168 -7.97 -3.27 11.81
C LYS A 168 -6.65 -3.02 12.53
N GLY A 169 -6.68 -2.99 13.86
CA GLY A 169 -5.50 -2.89 14.71
C GLY A 169 -5.05 -1.47 15.08
N ARG A 170 -5.86 -0.44 14.77
CA ARG A 170 -5.64 0.92 15.26
C ARG A 170 -6.71 1.33 16.25
N SER A 171 -6.36 2.20 17.21
CA SER A 171 -7.34 2.84 18.11
C SER A 171 -8.12 3.92 17.37
N ASN A 172 -9.28 4.30 17.91
CA ASN A 172 -10.09 5.41 17.36
C ASN A 172 -9.30 6.72 17.34
N ASP A 173 -8.46 6.96 18.35
CA ASP A 173 -7.68 8.20 18.50
C ASP A 173 -6.57 8.34 17.46
N GLU A 174 -6.16 7.23 16.85
CA GLU A 174 -5.16 7.18 15.77
C GLU A 174 -5.80 7.20 14.38
N ALA A 175 -7.13 7.27 14.30
CA ALA A 175 -7.81 7.38 13.04
C ALA A 175 -7.45 8.72 12.39
N GLU A 176 -7.15 8.69 11.12
CA GLU A 176 -6.71 9.87 10.39
C GLU A 176 -7.79 10.94 10.32
N GLU A 177 -9.05 10.55 10.25
CA GLU A 177 -10.21 11.42 10.30
C GLU A 177 -10.20 12.26 11.60
N VAL A 178 -9.81 11.67 12.73
CA VAL A 178 -9.66 12.39 14.02
C VAL A 178 -8.58 13.45 13.92
N LEU A 179 -7.41 13.08 13.37
CA LEU A 179 -6.31 14.03 13.19
C LEU A 179 -6.67 15.15 12.21
N ILE A 180 -7.41 14.85 11.16
CA ILE A 180 -7.89 15.86 10.21
C ILE A 180 -8.89 16.80 10.88
N CYS A 181 -9.86 16.30 11.65
CA CYS A 181 -10.80 17.11 12.40
C CYS A 181 -10.11 18.02 13.41
N TYR A 182 -9.13 17.48 14.13
CA TYR A 182 -8.33 18.25 15.08
C TYR A 182 -7.52 19.34 14.39
N ASN A 183 -6.76 19.00 13.36
CA ASN A 183 -5.85 19.94 12.69
C ASN A 183 -6.59 21.01 11.87
N ARG A 184 -7.73 20.68 11.27
CA ARG A 184 -8.46 21.58 10.39
C ARG A 184 -9.72 22.18 11.00
N GLY A 185 -10.33 21.51 11.96
CA GLY A 185 -11.58 21.91 12.61
C GLY A 185 -11.41 22.41 14.04
N GLY A 186 -10.28 22.08 14.67
CA GLY A 186 -9.99 22.43 16.06
C GLY A 186 -10.81 21.63 17.08
N PHE A 187 -11.32 20.45 16.70
CA PHE A 187 -12.13 19.60 17.58
C PHE A 187 -11.77 18.13 17.42
N ILE A 188 -12.09 17.35 18.46
CA ILE A 188 -12.01 15.88 18.42
C ILE A 188 -13.42 15.36 18.14
N PRO A 189 -13.65 14.57 17.07
CA PRO A 189 -14.96 14.06 16.73
C PRO A 189 -15.45 13.04 17.76
N ASN A 190 -16.74 13.06 18.06
CA ASN A 190 -17.38 11.99 18.83
C ASN A 190 -17.65 10.82 17.89
N ILE A 191 -16.98 9.70 18.11
CA ILE A 191 -17.09 8.50 17.26
C ILE A 191 -18.06 7.52 17.93
N ILE A 192 -19.10 7.08 17.20
CA ILE A 192 -20.14 6.16 17.67
C ILE A 192 -20.08 4.83 16.94
#